data_53b9d88a86fa7986167f0c66a314ae24
#
_entry.id   53b9d88a86fa7986167f0c66a314ae24
#
_cell.length_a   1.000
_cell.length_b   1.000
_cell.length_c   1.000
_cell.angle_alpha   90.00
_cell.angle_beta   90.00
_cell.angle_gamma   90.00
#
_symmetry.space_group_name_H-M   'P 1'
#
loop_
_entity.id
_entity.type
_entity.pdbx_description
1 polymer ?
#
loop_
_entity_poly.entity_id
_entity_poly.type
_entity_poly.pdbx_seq_one_letter_code
_entity_poly.pdbx_strand_id
1 'polypeptide(L)'
;EAGSKPGEVTSRINQQDHIKPQVFFPSIVTLKDPTEAGFLYVFNNILRTRHYGAQTTRTGRVRNELIGVIFADGEITSNLRWTQAIYDQLQADNKLNPRDPLNEDDVVAAATTAIASLMAEEFIVHTDFVGDRFTSLLNEIKALTGNEGGIKRML
;
A
#
# COMPACT_ATOMS: atom_id res chain seq x y z
N GLU A 1 -40.45 -5.86 29.37
CA GLU A 1 -40.65 -4.83 28.33
C GLU A 1 -40.59 -3.45 28.98
N ALA A 2 -39.46 -2.80 28.97
CA ALA A 2 -39.33 -1.42 29.40
C ALA A 2 -39.70 -0.52 28.23
N GLY A 3 -40.97 -0.07 28.21
CA GLY A 3 -41.45 0.91 27.24
C GLY A 3 -40.75 2.25 27.45
N SER A 4 -40.09 2.75 26.45
CA SER A 4 -39.55 4.11 26.45
C SER A 4 -40.69 5.11 26.51
N LYS A 5 -40.59 6.08 27.43
CA LYS A 5 -41.54 7.18 27.55
C LYS A 5 -41.54 8.06 26.30
N PRO A 6 -42.71 8.45 25.77
CA PRO A 6 -42.77 9.37 24.65
C PRO A 6 -42.19 10.75 25.07
N GLY A 7 -41.11 11.19 24.47
CA GLY A 7 -40.51 12.50 24.70
C GLY A 7 -39.05 12.50 25.18
N GLU A 8 -38.47 11.35 25.48
CA GLU A 8 -37.05 11.26 25.84
C GLU A 8 -36.19 11.09 24.57
N VAL A 9 -35.67 12.20 24.07
CA VAL A 9 -34.66 12.19 22.98
C VAL A 9 -33.35 11.69 23.59
N THR A 10 -33.14 10.39 23.61
CA THR A 10 -31.81 9.83 23.87
C THR A 10 -30.92 10.12 22.66
N SER A 11 -30.26 11.26 22.69
CA SER A 11 -29.17 11.52 21.73
C SER A 11 -28.02 10.57 22.06
N ARG A 12 -27.95 9.44 21.39
CA ARG A 12 -26.77 8.60 21.42
C ARG A 12 -25.70 9.33 20.61
N ILE A 13 -24.81 10.01 21.30
CA ILE A 13 -23.58 10.52 20.67
C ILE A 13 -22.76 9.28 20.29
N ASN A 14 -22.83 8.90 19.03
CA ASN A 14 -22.05 7.81 18.50
C ASN A 14 -20.70 8.40 18.08
N GLN A 15 -19.75 8.40 19.00
CA GLN A 15 -18.38 8.82 18.70
C GLN A 15 -17.67 7.67 17.98
N GLN A 16 -17.28 7.90 16.74
CA GLN A 16 -16.51 6.96 15.94
C GLN A 16 -15.17 7.58 15.60
N ASP A 17 -14.11 6.83 15.82
CA ASP A 17 -12.78 7.20 15.39
C ASP A 17 -12.65 6.94 13.89
N HIS A 18 -12.23 7.96 13.16
CA HIS A 18 -11.97 7.89 11.72
C HIS A 18 -10.52 8.21 11.42
N ILE A 19 -9.98 7.57 10.39
CA ILE A 19 -8.66 7.91 9.88
C ILE A 19 -8.77 9.22 9.09
N LYS A 20 -7.89 10.15 9.38
CA LYS A 20 -7.83 11.43 8.64
C LYS A 20 -7.44 11.16 7.17
N PRO A 21 -7.89 12.02 6.24
CA PRO A 21 -7.37 11.98 4.86
C PRO A 21 -5.85 12.18 4.80
N GLN A 22 -5.23 11.70 3.74
CA GLN A 22 -3.78 11.84 3.48
C GLN A 22 -2.88 11.16 4.54
N VAL A 23 -3.33 10.02 5.05
CA VAL A 23 -2.49 9.11 5.85
C VAL A 23 -1.96 8.02 4.92
N PHE A 24 -0.65 7.77 5.00
CA PHE A 24 0.04 6.76 4.21
C PHE A 24 0.34 5.53 5.07
N PHE A 25 0.14 4.36 4.48
CA PHE A 25 0.37 3.07 5.12
C PHE A 25 1.38 2.27 4.31
N PRO A 26 2.69 2.40 4.59
CA PRO A 26 3.68 1.55 3.96
C PRO A 26 3.37 0.08 4.30
N SER A 27 3.30 -0.77 3.28
CA SER A 27 2.93 -2.17 3.45
C SER A 27 3.71 -3.06 2.50
N ILE A 28 4.19 -4.20 3.02
CA ILE A 28 4.82 -5.26 2.24
C ILE A 28 3.88 -6.46 2.23
N VAL A 29 3.57 -6.95 1.05
CA VAL A 29 2.83 -8.20 0.86
C VAL A 29 3.81 -9.27 0.43
N THR A 30 4.03 -10.24 1.29
CA THR A 30 4.94 -11.36 1.04
C THR A 30 4.17 -12.58 0.52
N LEU A 31 4.62 -13.12 -0.60
CA LEU A 31 4.13 -14.37 -1.14
C LEU A 31 5.26 -15.41 -1.04
N LYS A 32 4.97 -16.55 -0.43
CA LYS A 32 5.92 -17.65 -0.31
C LYS A 32 5.60 -18.71 -1.36
N ASP A 33 6.60 -19.03 -2.17
CA ASP A 33 6.51 -20.05 -3.24
C ASP A 33 5.23 -19.92 -4.09
N PRO A 34 4.88 -18.72 -4.58
CA PRO A 34 3.66 -18.53 -5.35
C PRO A 34 3.82 -19.20 -6.74
N THR A 35 2.72 -19.77 -7.23
CA THR A 35 2.62 -20.04 -8.66
C THR A 35 2.45 -18.72 -9.42
N GLU A 36 2.74 -18.71 -10.72
CA GLU A 36 2.52 -17.54 -11.57
C GLU A 36 1.07 -17.02 -11.47
N ALA A 37 0.09 -17.91 -11.55
CA ALA A 37 -1.32 -17.56 -11.40
C ALA A 37 -1.63 -16.99 -10.02
N GLY A 38 -1.06 -17.53 -8.94
CA GLY A 38 -1.20 -17.02 -7.59
C GLY A 38 -0.61 -15.62 -7.43
N PHE A 39 0.58 -15.39 -7.98
CA PHE A 39 1.20 -14.07 -7.99
C PHE A 39 0.34 -13.04 -8.72
N LEU A 40 -0.07 -13.35 -9.96
CA LEU A 40 -0.91 -12.46 -10.76
C LEU A 40 -2.26 -12.16 -10.09
N TYR A 41 -2.87 -13.15 -9.44
CA TYR A 41 -4.11 -12.97 -8.69
C TYR A 41 -3.95 -11.95 -7.56
N VAL A 42 -2.93 -12.11 -6.71
CA VAL A 42 -2.67 -11.18 -5.58
C VAL A 42 -2.30 -9.80 -6.10
N PHE A 43 -1.40 -9.73 -7.08
CA PHE A 43 -0.97 -8.47 -7.68
C PHE A 43 -2.14 -7.65 -8.24
N ASN A 44 -3.02 -8.30 -9.01
CA ASN A 44 -4.21 -7.64 -9.55
C ASN A 44 -5.20 -7.22 -8.47
N ASN A 45 -5.35 -8.01 -7.40
CA ASN A 45 -6.21 -7.64 -6.29
C ASN A 45 -5.69 -6.39 -5.57
N ILE A 46 -4.38 -6.29 -5.33
CA ILE A 46 -3.78 -5.09 -4.73
C ILE A 46 -4.08 -3.86 -5.58
N LEU A 47 -3.89 -3.93 -6.90
CA LEU A 47 -4.15 -2.81 -7.82
C LEU A 47 -5.61 -2.34 -7.81
N ARG A 48 -6.55 -3.25 -7.56
CA ARG A 48 -8.00 -2.96 -7.64
C ARG A 48 -8.65 -2.65 -6.31
N THR A 49 -8.05 -3.09 -5.21
CA THR A 49 -8.62 -2.91 -3.86
C THR A 49 -8.60 -1.43 -3.48
N ARG A 50 -9.76 -0.92 -3.10
CA ARG A 50 -9.94 0.48 -2.68
C ARG A 50 -10.54 0.62 -1.29
N HIS A 51 -10.85 -0.51 -0.64
CA HIS A 51 -11.42 -0.56 0.70
C HIS A 51 -10.82 -1.73 1.46
N TYR A 52 -10.41 -1.48 2.69
CA TYR A 52 -9.82 -2.47 3.58
C TYR A 52 -10.63 -2.58 4.86
N GLY A 53 -10.74 -3.82 5.37
CA GLY A 53 -11.43 -4.13 6.61
C GLY A 53 -12.95 -4.26 6.47
N ALA A 54 -13.57 -4.76 7.52
CA ALA A 54 -15.02 -5.04 7.55
C ALA A 54 -15.90 -3.78 7.69
N GLN A 55 -15.34 -2.69 8.22
CA GLN A 55 -16.03 -1.41 8.40
C GLN A 55 -15.38 -0.34 7.53
N THR A 56 -15.71 -0.35 6.25
CA THR A 56 -15.15 0.57 5.25
C THR A 56 -15.39 2.04 5.56
N THR A 57 -16.44 2.37 6.32
CA THR A 57 -16.77 3.73 6.74
C THR A 57 -15.72 4.36 7.65
N ARG A 58 -14.93 3.56 8.38
CA ARG A 58 -13.88 4.06 9.28
C ARG A 58 -12.57 4.35 8.57
N THR A 59 -12.18 3.48 7.62
CA THR A 59 -10.96 3.65 6.84
C THR A 59 -11.21 4.53 5.62
N GLY A 60 -12.44 4.51 5.10
CA GLY A 60 -12.80 5.24 3.89
C GLY A 60 -12.22 4.60 2.63
N ARG A 61 -12.08 5.41 1.59
CA ARG A 61 -11.52 4.98 0.32
C ARG A 61 -10.01 5.09 0.34
N VAL A 62 -9.34 3.99 0.02
CA VAL A 62 -7.88 3.91 -0.05
C VAL A 62 -7.46 3.79 -1.52
N ARG A 63 -6.35 4.39 -1.88
CA ARG A 63 -5.65 4.16 -3.15
C ARG A 63 -4.35 3.42 -2.85
N ASN A 64 -4.10 2.35 -3.58
CA ASN A 64 -2.82 1.65 -3.52
C ASN A 64 -1.89 2.23 -4.57
N GLU A 65 -0.69 2.56 -4.13
CA GLU A 65 0.43 2.90 -4.99
C GLU A 65 1.49 1.82 -4.83
N LEU A 66 1.77 1.08 -5.90
CA LEU A 66 2.79 0.05 -5.90
C LEU A 66 4.15 0.66 -6.20
N ILE A 67 5.07 0.48 -5.27
CA ILE A 67 6.44 1.00 -5.39
C ILE A 67 7.34 0.03 -6.14
N GLY A 68 7.08 -1.27 -6.04
CA GLY A 68 7.88 -2.27 -6.73
C GLY A 68 7.48 -3.70 -6.40
N VAL A 69 8.18 -4.62 -7.05
CA VAL A 69 8.12 -6.06 -6.84
C VAL A 69 9.54 -6.58 -6.66
N ILE A 70 9.74 -7.46 -5.68
CA ILE A 70 11.04 -8.05 -5.37
C ILE A 70 10.87 -9.57 -5.34
N PHE A 71 11.69 -10.27 -6.10
CA PHE A 71 11.83 -11.72 -6.04
C PHE A 71 13.13 -12.03 -5.29
N ALA A 72 13.05 -12.77 -4.20
CA ALA A 72 14.19 -13.07 -3.34
C ALA A 72 14.08 -14.47 -2.73
N ASP A 73 15.23 -15.01 -2.35
CA ASP A 73 15.32 -16.32 -1.68
C ASP A 73 14.99 -16.24 -0.18
N GLY A 74 14.74 -15.05 0.33
CA GLY A 74 14.40 -14.81 1.73
C GLY A 74 13.72 -13.47 1.97
N GLU A 75 13.39 -13.18 3.22
CA GLU A 75 12.80 -11.92 3.62
C GLU A 75 13.85 -10.80 3.59
N ILE A 76 13.63 -9.78 2.77
CA ILE A 76 14.57 -8.68 2.58
C ILE A 76 14.40 -7.62 3.65
N THR A 77 13.16 -7.25 3.98
CA THR A 77 12.88 -6.22 4.96
C THR A 77 11.49 -6.39 5.57
N SER A 78 11.27 -5.76 6.71
CA SER A 78 9.98 -5.72 7.39
C SER A 78 9.24 -4.40 7.12
N ASN A 79 7.92 -4.40 7.30
CA ASN A 79 7.12 -3.17 7.23
C ASN A 79 7.66 -2.07 8.16
N LEU A 80 8.09 -2.44 9.35
CA LEU A 80 8.62 -1.47 10.31
C LEU A 80 9.91 -0.83 9.83
N ARG A 81 10.87 -1.64 9.35
CA ARG A 81 12.16 -1.14 8.87
C ARG A 81 11.97 -0.24 7.64
N TRP A 82 11.10 -0.63 6.72
CA TRP A 82 10.79 0.19 5.56
C TRP A 82 10.09 1.49 5.94
N THR A 83 9.09 1.46 6.83
CA THR A 83 8.40 2.66 7.31
C THR A 83 9.38 3.64 7.98
N GLN A 84 10.32 3.13 8.79
CA GLN A 84 11.36 3.95 9.41
C GLN A 84 12.27 4.58 8.35
N ALA A 85 12.71 3.81 7.35
CA ALA A 85 13.56 4.32 6.28
C ALA A 85 12.88 5.43 5.45
N ILE A 86 11.57 5.28 5.17
CA ILE A 86 10.77 6.33 4.53
C ILE A 86 10.72 7.60 5.38
N TYR A 87 10.47 7.45 6.67
CA TYR A 87 10.43 8.57 7.61
C TYR A 87 11.77 9.31 7.65
N ASP A 88 12.87 8.56 7.80
CA ASP A 88 14.22 9.12 7.84
C ASP A 88 14.58 9.87 6.54
N GLN A 89 14.18 9.32 5.38
CA GLN A 89 14.37 9.97 4.09
C GLN A 89 13.57 11.29 4.00
N LEU A 90 12.28 11.26 4.36
CA LEU A 90 11.45 12.47 4.36
C LEU A 90 11.99 13.54 5.33
N GLN A 91 12.54 13.13 6.46
CA GLN A 91 13.17 14.02 7.42
C GLN A 91 14.44 14.63 6.85
N ALA A 92 15.30 13.84 6.22
CA ALA A 92 16.54 14.31 5.59
C ALA A 92 16.25 15.33 4.48
N ASP A 93 15.17 15.12 3.72
CA ASP A 93 14.74 16.00 2.64
C ASP A 93 13.93 17.23 3.13
N ASN A 94 13.78 17.39 4.46
CA ASN A 94 12.97 18.44 5.08
C ASN A 94 11.51 18.49 4.59
N LYS A 95 10.93 17.31 4.30
CA LYS A 95 9.55 17.16 3.82
C LYS A 95 8.55 16.89 4.95
N LEU A 96 9.02 16.69 6.19
CA LEU A 96 8.16 16.50 7.36
C LEU A 96 7.84 17.85 8.01
N ASN A 97 6.60 18.27 7.83
CA ASN A 97 6.06 19.43 8.54
C ASN A 97 4.85 18.98 9.38
N PRO A 98 4.90 19.12 10.73
CA PRO A 98 3.78 18.68 11.59
C PRO A 98 2.45 19.42 11.32
N ARG A 99 2.49 20.54 10.62
CA ARG A 99 1.31 21.38 10.34
C ARG A 99 0.66 21.10 9.01
N ASP A 100 1.41 20.50 8.08
CA ASP A 100 0.96 20.25 6.71
C ASP A 100 0.78 18.76 6.48
N PRO A 101 -0.21 18.35 5.69
CA PRO A 101 -0.31 16.95 5.26
C PRO A 101 0.88 16.59 4.35
N LEU A 102 1.29 15.32 4.39
CA LEU A 102 2.34 14.81 3.53
C LEU A 102 1.92 14.89 2.06
N ASN A 103 2.85 15.32 1.22
CA ASN A 103 2.66 15.29 -0.24
C ASN A 103 2.86 13.84 -0.73
N GLU A 104 1.98 13.38 -1.61
CA GLU A 104 2.02 12.02 -2.12
C GLU A 104 3.28 11.73 -2.95
N ASP A 105 3.66 12.65 -3.85
CA ASP A 105 4.83 12.46 -4.71
C ASP A 105 6.11 12.39 -3.87
N ASP A 106 6.21 13.20 -2.81
CA ASP A 106 7.35 13.15 -1.87
C ASP A 106 7.40 11.81 -1.13
N VAL A 107 6.25 11.27 -0.70
CA VAL A 107 6.19 9.96 -0.02
C VAL A 107 6.56 8.83 -0.97
N VAL A 108 6.07 8.83 -2.20
CA VAL A 108 6.39 7.83 -3.23
C VAL A 108 7.88 7.86 -3.56
N ALA A 109 8.46 9.06 -3.74
CA ALA A 109 9.89 9.22 -3.99
C ALA A 109 10.74 8.71 -2.82
N ALA A 110 10.38 9.07 -1.58
CA ALA A 110 11.06 8.60 -0.38
C ALA A 110 10.95 7.08 -0.21
N ALA A 111 9.76 6.50 -0.48
CA ALA A 111 9.54 5.06 -0.41
C ALA A 111 10.39 4.30 -1.44
N THR A 112 10.50 4.83 -2.66
CA THR A 112 11.32 4.26 -3.73
C THR A 112 12.81 4.29 -3.36
N THR A 113 13.30 5.43 -2.86
CA THR A 113 14.68 5.59 -2.43
C THR A 113 15.00 4.69 -1.23
N ALA A 114 14.11 4.66 -0.24
CA ALA A 114 14.29 3.86 0.97
C ALA A 114 14.37 2.36 0.66
N ILE A 115 13.49 1.82 -0.20
CA ILE A 115 13.55 0.40 -0.54
C ILE A 115 14.79 0.07 -1.35
N ALA A 116 15.21 0.91 -2.28
CA ALA A 116 16.44 0.72 -3.04
C ALA A 116 17.68 0.70 -2.13
N SER A 117 17.74 1.58 -1.14
CA SER A 117 18.82 1.61 -0.15
C SER A 117 18.85 0.37 0.74
N LEU A 118 17.67 -0.07 1.23
CA LEU A 118 17.57 -1.28 2.05
C LEU A 118 18.00 -2.52 1.27
N MET A 119 17.68 -2.60 -0.01
CA MET A 119 18.08 -3.73 -0.85
C MET A 119 19.57 -3.76 -1.15
N ALA A 120 20.22 -2.61 -1.24
CA ALA A 120 21.66 -2.51 -1.43
C ALA A 120 22.46 -3.00 -0.20
N GLU A 121 21.84 -3.00 0.98
CA GLU A 121 22.45 -3.48 2.23
C GLU A 121 22.28 -4.98 2.44
N GLU A 122 21.38 -5.65 1.72
CA GLU A 122 21.07 -7.05 1.95
C GLU A 122 21.96 -8.00 1.14
N PHE A 123 22.39 -9.09 1.80
CA PHE A 123 23.21 -10.14 1.18
C PHE A 123 22.38 -11.26 0.54
N ILE A 124 21.06 -11.13 0.55
CA ILE A 124 20.13 -12.13 -0.01
C ILE A 124 20.10 -11.97 -1.52
N VAL A 125 20.16 -13.10 -2.23
CA VAL A 125 19.99 -13.08 -3.68
C VAL A 125 18.59 -12.63 -4.03
N HIS A 126 18.50 -11.58 -4.79
CA HIS A 126 17.23 -11.00 -5.18
C HIS A 126 17.27 -10.40 -6.60
N THR A 127 16.07 -10.26 -7.16
CA THR A 127 15.83 -9.47 -8.38
C THR A 127 14.73 -8.49 -8.08
N ASP A 128 15.04 -7.22 -8.19
CA ASP A 128 14.12 -6.13 -7.90
C ASP A 128 13.59 -5.47 -9.16
N PHE A 129 12.36 -5.02 -9.08
CA PHE A 129 11.69 -4.14 -10.03
C PHE A 129 11.16 -2.95 -9.25
N VAL A 130 11.97 -1.90 -9.13
CA VAL A 130 11.64 -0.67 -8.38
C VAL A 130 11.92 0.53 -9.29
N GLY A 131 11.21 1.64 -9.11
CA GLY A 131 11.36 2.85 -9.91
C GLY A 131 11.10 2.62 -11.40
N ASP A 132 12.05 3.02 -12.25
CA ASP A 132 11.92 2.90 -13.71
C ASP A 132 11.81 1.45 -14.19
N ARG A 133 12.50 0.52 -13.52
CA ARG A 133 12.39 -0.91 -13.82
C ARG A 133 10.98 -1.45 -13.53
N PHE A 134 10.35 -0.96 -12.47
CA PHE A 134 8.96 -1.33 -12.17
C PHE A 134 7.98 -0.75 -13.19
N THR A 135 8.18 0.50 -13.60
CA THR A 135 7.39 1.13 -14.65
C THR A 135 7.49 0.37 -15.97
N SER A 136 8.69 -0.07 -16.33
CA SER A 136 8.91 -0.90 -17.52
C SER A 136 8.19 -2.24 -17.43
N LEU A 137 8.31 -2.94 -16.29
CA LEU A 137 7.60 -4.20 -16.03
C LEU A 137 6.08 -4.03 -16.14
N LEU A 138 5.51 -2.96 -15.56
CA LEU A 138 4.08 -2.67 -15.65
C LEU A 138 3.63 -2.46 -17.11
N ASN A 139 4.44 -1.79 -17.90
CA ASN A 139 4.14 -1.55 -19.31
C ASN A 139 4.21 -2.84 -20.12
N GLU A 140 5.16 -3.72 -19.84
CA GLU A 140 5.25 -5.05 -20.46
C GLU A 140 4.03 -5.92 -20.10
N ILE A 141 3.65 -5.96 -18.82
CA ILE A 141 2.46 -6.68 -18.36
C ILE A 141 1.20 -6.14 -19.05
N LYS A 142 1.04 -4.84 -19.16
CA LYS A 142 -0.08 -4.20 -19.87
C LYS A 142 -0.09 -4.56 -21.35
N ALA A 143 1.07 -4.58 -22.00
CA ALA A 143 1.19 -4.94 -23.41
C ALA A 143 0.85 -6.42 -23.66
N LEU A 144 1.30 -7.32 -22.78
CA LEU A 144 1.01 -8.76 -22.85
C LEU A 144 -0.46 -9.09 -22.55
N THR A 145 -1.07 -8.37 -21.61
CA THR A 145 -2.48 -8.61 -21.24
C THR A 145 -3.48 -7.95 -22.18
N GLY A 146 -3.00 -7.16 -23.14
CA GLY A 146 -3.77 -6.52 -24.21
C GLY A 146 -5.06 -5.88 -23.69
N ASN A 147 -5.03 -4.62 -23.36
CA ASN A 147 -6.16 -3.86 -22.84
C ASN A 147 -6.95 -4.56 -21.70
N GLU A 148 -7.52 -3.83 -20.81
CA GLU A 148 -8.24 -4.26 -19.58
C GLU A 148 -9.04 -5.60 -19.64
N GLY A 149 -9.24 -6.15 -20.82
CA GLY A 149 -9.92 -7.44 -21.09
C GLY A 149 -9.06 -8.68 -20.82
N GLY A 150 -7.74 -8.61 -20.84
CA GLY A 150 -6.86 -9.78 -20.61
C GLY A 150 -6.93 -10.27 -19.16
N ILE A 151 -7.03 -9.36 -18.22
CA ILE A 151 -7.17 -9.64 -16.80
C ILE A 151 -8.55 -10.26 -16.47
N LYS A 152 -9.59 -9.95 -17.25
CA LYS A 152 -10.92 -10.58 -17.12
C LYS A 152 -10.96 -12.05 -17.56
N ARG A 153 -10.01 -12.51 -18.37
CA ARG A 153 -9.97 -13.90 -18.86
C ARG A 153 -9.17 -14.82 -17.94
N MET A 154 -8.43 -14.28 -16.97
CA MET A 154 -7.66 -15.07 -16.00
C MET A 154 -8.41 -15.27 -14.65
N LEU A 155 -9.62 -14.75 -14.54
CA LEU A 155 -10.59 -15.03 -13.48
C LEU A 155 -11.74 -15.87 -14.04
#